data_0b69ea00f20cab3fd2ffd3e52b6771a1
#
_entry.id   0b69ea00f20cab3fd2ffd3e52b6771a1
#
_cell.length_a   1.000
_cell.length_b   1.000
_cell.length_c   1.000
_cell.angle_alpha   90.00
_cell.angle_beta   90.00
_cell.angle_gamma   90.00
#
_symmetry.space_group_name_H-M   'P 1'
#
loop_
_entity.id
_entity.type
_entity.pdbx_description
1 polymer ?
#
loop_
_entity_poly.entity_id
_entity_poly.type
_entity_poly.pdbx_seq_one_letter_code
_entity_poly.pdbx_strand_id
1 'polypeptide(L)'
;MYQGQVPTWDTSKVRPAGAVLKTFGGRASGPEPLEDLFAFVCNTFKNAKGRKLTSLECHDIVCKIAEIVVVGGVRRSALISLSNLNDDRMRDAKSGQWWEHNPQRALSNNSACYSEKPDIGIFMDEWKSLYDSKSGERGLFNRASAKKQVERTGRRDVDHEFGTNPCSEIILRDR
;
A
#
# COMPACT_ATOMS: atom_id res chain seq x y z
N MET A 1 11.12 -20.02 -0.47
CA MET A 1 9.93 -20.09 0.41
C MET A 1 8.85 -21.04 -0.12
N TYR A 2 8.45 -20.99 -1.39
CA TYR A 2 7.46 -21.93 -1.97
C TYR A 2 7.89 -23.42 -1.91
N GLN A 3 9.18 -23.70 -1.86
CA GLN A 3 9.74 -25.05 -1.70
C GLN A 3 9.97 -25.45 -0.23
N GLY A 4 9.43 -24.71 0.72
CA GLY A 4 9.56 -24.97 2.15
C GLY A 4 10.86 -24.49 2.80
N GLN A 5 11.77 -23.92 2.02
CA GLN A 5 12.99 -23.30 2.57
C GLN A 5 12.64 -21.97 3.22
N VAL A 6 13.15 -21.74 4.42
CA VAL A 6 13.06 -20.48 5.14
C VAL A 6 14.43 -19.84 5.10
N PRO A 7 14.57 -18.60 4.58
CA PRO A 7 15.84 -17.89 4.59
C PRO A 7 16.26 -17.58 6.02
N THR A 8 17.55 -17.58 6.25
CA THR A 8 18.19 -16.98 7.44
C THR A 8 18.76 -15.63 7.05
N TRP A 9 18.86 -14.73 8.00
CA TRP A 9 19.40 -13.38 7.79
C TRP A 9 20.38 -13.03 8.88
N ASP A 10 21.35 -12.17 8.53
CA ASP A 10 22.31 -11.59 9.44
C ASP A 10 22.16 -10.06 9.42
N THR A 11 21.72 -9.50 10.53
CA THR A 11 21.50 -8.07 10.73
C THR A 11 22.62 -7.40 11.51
N SER A 12 23.73 -8.11 11.79
CA SER A 12 24.84 -7.62 12.62
C SER A 12 25.51 -6.34 12.08
N LYS A 13 25.38 -6.07 10.78
CA LYS A 13 25.89 -4.86 10.10
C LYS A 13 24.92 -3.69 10.11
N VAL A 14 23.69 -3.87 10.59
CA VAL A 14 22.72 -2.78 10.75
C VAL A 14 23.12 -1.93 11.95
N ARG A 15 23.01 -0.61 11.82
CA ARG A 15 23.32 0.29 12.94
C ARG A 15 22.46 -0.03 14.15
N PRO A 16 23.02 -0.05 15.36
CA PRO A 16 22.26 -0.30 16.56
C PRO A 16 21.24 0.81 16.83
N ALA A 17 20.18 0.46 17.52
CA ALA A 17 19.15 1.42 17.93
C ALA A 17 19.79 2.58 18.73
N GLY A 18 19.31 3.79 18.45
CA GLY A 18 19.82 5.00 19.11
C GLY A 18 21.09 5.61 18.51
N ALA A 19 21.76 4.95 17.56
CA ALA A 19 22.93 5.52 16.88
C ALA A 19 22.57 6.80 16.12
N VAL A 20 23.42 7.81 16.20
CA VAL A 20 23.21 9.13 15.55
C VAL A 20 23.30 9.00 14.02
N LEU A 21 22.35 9.60 13.33
CA LEU A 21 22.32 9.67 11.87
C LEU A 21 22.94 10.99 11.40
N LYS A 22 24.09 10.91 10.71
CA LYS A 22 24.88 12.09 10.33
C LYS A 22 24.20 12.98 9.27
N THR A 23 23.48 12.38 8.33
CA THR A 23 23.00 13.09 7.14
C THR A 23 21.62 13.75 7.34
N PHE A 24 20.71 13.08 8.05
CA PHE A 24 19.32 13.53 8.17
C PHE A 24 18.92 13.95 9.59
N GLY A 25 19.86 13.86 10.53
CA GLY A 25 19.55 14.02 11.94
C GLY A 25 18.71 12.85 12.50
N GLY A 26 18.51 12.83 13.81
CA GLY A 26 17.77 11.77 14.47
C GLY A 26 18.62 10.55 14.79
N ARG A 27 17.96 9.46 15.18
CA ARG A 27 18.59 8.23 15.64
C ARG A 27 18.13 7.03 14.82
N ALA A 28 19.01 6.04 14.67
CA ALA A 28 18.70 4.77 13.99
C ALA A 28 17.67 3.96 14.80
N SER A 29 16.81 3.24 14.09
CA SER A 29 15.79 2.36 14.69
C SER A 29 16.35 1.01 15.17
N GLY A 30 17.56 0.63 14.73
CA GLY A 30 18.12 -0.69 15.01
C GLY A 30 17.74 -1.74 13.97
N PRO A 31 18.16 -2.99 14.17
CA PRO A 31 17.87 -4.10 13.26
C PRO A 31 16.44 -4.66 13.41
N GLU A 32 15.80 -4.48 14.56
CA GLU A 32 14.54 -5.12 14.93
C GLU A 32 13.41 -4.88 13.91
N PRO A 33 13.16 -3.66 13.38
CA PRO A 33 12.12 -3.45 12.38
C PRO A 33 12.37 -4.23 11.07
N LEU A 34 13.65 -4.43 10.71
CA LEU A 34 14.02 -5.21 9.53
C LEU A 34 13.81 -6.71 9.77
N GLU A 35 14.12 -7.20 10.95
CA GLU A 35 13.87 -8.59 11.35
C GLU A 35 12.38 -8.90 11.38
N ASP A 36 11.57 -8.00 11.92
CA ASP A 36 10.10 -8.08 11.90
C ASP A 36 9.55 -8.13 10.48
N LEU A 37 10.08 -7.31 9.56
CA LEU A 37 9.72 -7.36 8.15
C LEU A 37 10.02 -8.74 7.56
N PHE A 38 11.22 -9.28 7.78
CA PHE A 38 11.59 -10.59 7.24
C PHE A 38 10.71 -11.71 7.79
N ALA A 39 10.44 -11.70 9.09
CA ALA A 39 9.53 -12.64 9.73
C ALA A 39 8.11 -12.54 9.15
N PHE A 40 7.59 -11.32 8.99
CA PHE A 40 6.28 -11.07 8.39
C PHE A 40 6.18 -11.62 6.96
N VAL A 41 7.17 -11.30 6.11
CA VAL A 41 7.21 -11.79 4.73
C VAL A 41 7.28 -13.32 4.69
N CYS A 42 8.16 -13.94 5.49
CA CYS A 42 8.27 -15.39 5.56
C CYS A 42 6.95 -16.05 5.96
N ASN A 43 6.26 -15.51 6.95
CA ASN A 43 4.97 -16.04 7.41
C ASN A 43 3.88 -15.87 6.33
N THR A 44 3.83 -14.73 5.65
CA THR A 44 2.89 -14.49 4.55
C THR A 44 3.09 -15.52 3.43
N PHE A 45 4.33 -15.78 3.01
CA PHE A 45 4.61 -16.79 1.99
C PHE A 45 4.34 -18.22 2.46
N LYS A 46 4.58 -18.55 3.73
CA LYS A 46 4.24 -19.86 4.29
C LYS A 46 2.72 -20.10 4.26
N ASN A 47 1.93 -19.08 4.63
CA ASN A 47 0.47 -19.14 4.62
C ASN A 47 -0.10 -19.23 3.19
N ALA A 48 0.63 -18.71 2.21
CA ALA A 48 0.26 -18.77 0.79
C ALA A 48 0.77 -20.03 0.07
N LYS A 49 1.28 -21.04 0.82
CA LYS A 49 1.80 -22.29 0.21
C LYS A 49 0.76 -22.93 -0.72
N GLY A 50 1.18 -23.23 -1.94
CA GLY A 50 0.33 -23.85 -2.96
C GLY A 50 -0.58 -22.91 -3.75
N ARG A 51 -0.52 -21.61 -3.51
CA ARG A 51 -1.27 -20.59 -4.26
C ARG A 51 -0.44 -19.31 -4.49
N LYS A 52 -0.92 -18.44 -5.36
CA LYS A 52 -0.36 -17.08 -5.48
C LYS A 52 -0.77 -16.22 -4.26
N LEU A 53 0.02 -15.20 -3.97
CA LEU A 53 -0.38 -14.16 -3.04
C LEU A 53 -1.64 -13.46 -3.54
N THR A 54 -2.51 -13.10 -2.62
CA THR A 54 -3.66 -12.24 -2.89
C THR A 54 -3.23 -10.77 -3.01
N SER A 55 -4.08 -9.93 -3.59
CA SER A 55 -3.88 -8.47 -3.65
C SER A 55 -3.62 -7.88 -2.26
N LEU A 56 -4.39 -8.31 -1.26
CA LEU A 56 -4.25 -7.84 0.11
C LEU A 56 -2.93 -8.29 0.77
N GLU A 57 -2.49 -9.53 0.54
CA GLU A 57 -1.19 -9.98 1.04
C GLU A 57 -0.03 -9.22 0.40
N CYS A 58 -0.11 -8.92 -0.90
CA CYS A 58 0.87 -8.05 -1.57
C CYS A 58 0.86 -6.64 -0.98
N HIS A 59 -0.32 -6.07 -0.77
CA HIS A 59 -0.50 -4.76 -0.13
C HIS A 59 0.10 -4.73 1.27
N ASP A 60 -0.17 -5.74 2.11
CA ASP A 60 0.35 -5.83 3.47
C ASP A 60 1.88 -5.92 3.51
N ILE A 61 2.49 -6.67 2.57
CA ILE A 61 3.96 -6.72 2.43
C ILE A 61 4.53 -5.33 2.11
N VAL A 62 3.93 -4.61 1.14
CA VAL A 62 4.39 -3.27 0.76
C VAL A 62 4.21 -2.28 1.91
N CYS A 63 3.10 -2.35 2.64
CA CYS A 63 2.90 -1.56 3.85
C CYS A 63 3.95 -1.86 4.93
N LYS A 64 4.27 -3.15 5.13
CA LYS A 64 5.30 -3.56 6.11
C LYS A 64 6.69 -3.07 5.71
N ILE A 65 7.02 -3.06 4.40
CA ILE A 65 8.26 -2.44 3.90
C ILE A 65 8.27 -0.93 4.22
N ALA A 66 7.15 -0.25 4.02
CA ALA A 66 7.06 1.18 4.31
C ALA A 66 7.20 1.50 5.81
N GLU A 67 6.77 0.59 6.67
CA GLU A 67 6.86 0.74 8.12
C GLU A 67 8.30 0.87 8.62
N ILE A 68 9.24 0.15 8.01
CA ILE A 68 10.66 0.24 8.40
C ILE A 68 11.34 1.54 7.95
N VAL A 69 10.73 2.30 7.05
CA VAL A 69 11.26 3.59 6.57
C VAL A 69 10.87 4.72 7.54
N VAL A 70 11.15 4.51 8.82
CA VAL A 70 10.99 5.52 9.86
C VAL A 70 12.36 5.98 10.30
N VAL A 71 12.65 7.28 10.16
CA VAL A 71 13.93 7.87 10.55
C VAL A 71 13.68 8.93 11.63
N GLY A 72 14.33 8.74 12.79
CA GLY A 72 14.21 9.69 13.90
C GLY A 72 12.80 9.82 14.47
N GLY A 73 12.00 8.75 14.41
CA GLY A 73 10.58 8.75 14.83
C GLY A 73 9.62 9.41 13.82
N VAL A 74 10.11 9.85 12.66
CA VAL A 74 9.29 10.48 11.63
C VAL A 74 9.11 9.50 10.47
N ARG A 75 7.85 9.27 10.08
CA ARG A 75 7.50 8.50 8.89
C ARG A 75 8.01 9.20 7.62
N ARG A 76 8.82 8.50 6.83
CA ARG A 76 9.42 9.00 5.58
C ARG A 76 8.83 8.35 4.32
N SER A 77 7.83 7.52 4.47
CA SER A 77 7.16 6.84 3.37
C SER A 77 5.66 7.10 3.39
N ALA A 78 5.05 7.13 2.23
CA ALA A 78 3.61 7.14 2.05
C ALA A 78 3.28 6.32 0.80
N LEU A 79 2.15 5.63 0.84
CA LEU A 79 1.68 4.76 -0.22
C LEU A 79 0.28 5.16 -0.66
N ILE A 80 -0.02 4.92 -1.92
CA ILE A 80 -1.39 4.81 -2.41
C ILE A 80 -1.57 3.44 -3.04
N SER A 81 -2.64 2.75 -2.70
CA SER A 81 -3.06 1.52 -3.35
C SER A 81 -4.28 1.81 -4.21
N LEU A 82 -4.13 1.62 -5.51
CA LEU A 82 -5.23 1.72 -6.48
C LEU A 82 -5.68 0.30 -6.82
N SER A 83 -6.89 -0.06 -6.46
CA SER A 83 -7.45 -1.40 -6.65
C SER A 83 -8.73 -1.36 -7.45
N ASN A 84 -9.04 -2.46 -8.12
CA ASN A 84 -10.26 -2.57 -8.91
C ASN A 84 -11.50 -2.60 -8.01
N LEU A 85 -12.64 -2.19 -8.55
CA LEU A 85 -13.93 -2.18 -7.86
C LEU A 85 -14.37 -3.57 -7.39
N ASN A 86 -14.02 -4.61 -8.13
CA ASN A 86 -14.36 -6.00 -7.81
C ASN A 86 -13.37 -6.68 -6.85
N ASP A 87 -12.41 -5.94 -6.30
CA ASP A 87 -11.50 -6.47 -5.27
C ASP A 87 -12.07 -6.23 -3.88
N ASP A 88 -12.92 -7.15 -3.42
CA ASP A 88 -13.57 -7.08 -2.12
C ASP A 88 -12.56 -7.10 -0.96
N ARG A 89 -11.44 -7.82 -1.13
CA ARG A 89 -10.37 -7.85 -0.10
C ARG A 89 -9.78 -6.48 0.12
N MET A 90 -9.55 -5.73 -0.97
CA MET A 90 -9.03 -4.37 -0.88
C MET A 90 -10.10 -3.37 -0.42
N ARG A 91 -11.37 -3.61 -0.74
CA ARG A 91 -12.50 -2.82 -0.23
C ARG A 91 -12.54 -2.89 1.30
N ASP A 92 -12.40 -4.08 1.84
CA ASP A 92 -12.55 -4.33 3.28
C ASP A 92 -11.22 -4.30 4.06
N ALA A 93 -10.13 -3.93 3.40
CA ALA A 93 -8.78 -3.94 3.99
C ALA A 93 -8.68 -3.15 5.30
N LYS A 94 -9.44 -2.07 5.43
CA LYS A 94 -9.49 -1.21 6.62
C LYS A 94 -10.90 -1.16 7.23
N SER A 95 -11.59 -2.28 7.25
CA SER A 95 -12.87 -2.46 7.95
C SER A 95 -12.66 -2.96 9.37
N GLY A 96 -13.60 -2.65 10.27
CA GLY A 96 -13.54 -3.06 11.67
C GLY A 96 -12.30 -2.53 12.39
N GLN A 97 -11.79 -3.31 13.33
CA GLN A 97 -10.62 -2.95 14.17
C GLN A 97 -9.29 -3.35 13.49
N TRP A 98 -9.14 -3.01 12.22
CA TRP A 98 -7.96 -3.37 11.43
C TRP A 98 -6.62 -2.90 12.05
N TRP A 99 -6.63 -1.79 12.79
CA TRP A 99 -5.44 -1.22 13.44
C TRP A 99 -4.87 -2.11 14.56
N GLU A 100 -5.65 -3.01 15.14
CA GLU A 100 -5.19 -3.96 16.15
C GLU A 100 -4.46 -5.16 15.51
N HIS A 101 -4.96 -5.63 14.37
CA HIS A 101 -4.47 -6.85 13.72
C HIS A 101 -3.50 -6.57 12.56
N ASN A 102 -3.65 -5.43 11.90
CA ASN A 102 -2.89 -5.08 10.70
C ASN A 102 -2.45 -3.60 10.72
N PRO A 103 -1.71 -3.16 11.76
CA PRO A 103 -1.36 -1.75 11.95
C PRO A 103 -0.52 -1.17 10.81
N GLN A 104 0.23 -1.99 10.07
CA GLN A 104 1.00 -1.58 8.89
C GLN A 104 0.14 -0.94 7.81
N ARG A 105 -1.17 -1.26 7.73
CA ARG A 105 -2.09 -0.68 6.75
C ARG A 105 -2.31 0.82 6.93
N ALA A 106 -1.96 1.37 8.09
CA ALA A 106 -1.97 2.81 8.33
C ALA A 106 -1.01 3.59 7.41
N LEU A 107 -0.06 2.91 6.77
CA LEU A 107 0.94 3.54 5.90
C LEU A 107 0.46 3.72 4.46
N SER A 108 -0.70 3.17 4.09
CA SER A 108 -1.27 3.29 2.76
C SER A 108 -2.61 4.02 2.78
N ASN A 109 -2.82 4.93 1.84
CA ASN A 109 -4.16 5.33 1.44
C ASN A 109 -4.66 4.34 0.40
N ASN A 110 -5.90 3.88 0.52
CA ASN A 110 -6.49 2.93 -0.41
C ASN A 110 -7.58 3.62 -1.22
N SER A 111 -7.59 3.43 -2.53
CA SER A 111 -8.60 3.99 -3.42
C SER A 111 -9.08 2.97 -4.44
N ALA A 112 -10.38 3.00 -4.72
CA ALA A 112 -10.96 2.31 -5.85
C ALA A 112 -10.60 3.06 -7.13
N CYS A 113 -10.10 2.34 -8.14
CA CYS A 113 -9.69 2.91 -9.42
C CYS A 113 -10.77 2.68 -10.48
N TYR A 114 -11.37 3.77 -10.95
CA TYR A 114 -12.37 3.75 -12.01
C TYR A 114 -11.68 3.92 -13.37
N SER A 115 -11.43 2.84 -14.07
CA SER A 115 -10.87 2.86 -15.44
C SER A 115 -11.95 3.12 -16.50
N GLU A 116 -13.21 2.90 -16.16
CA GLU A 116 -14.40 3.16 -16.98
C GLU A 116 -15.57 3.60 -16.08
N LYS A 117 -16.71 3.93 -16.68
CA LYS A 117 -17.93 4.20 -15.91
C LYS A 117 -18.44 2.88 -15.31
N PRO A 118 -18.52 2.76 -13.98
CA PRO A 118 -18.98 1.54 -13.33
C PRO A 118 -20.50 1.35 -13.53
N ASP A 119 -20.94 0.10 -13.40
CA ASP A 119 -22.34 -0.21 -13.16
C ASP A 119 -22.83 0.46 -11.88
N ILE A 120 -24.10 0.89 -11.87
CA ILE A 120 -24.65 1.60 -10.73
C ILE A 120 -24.72 0.73 -9.46
N GLY A 121 -24.97 -0.57 -9.58
CA GLY A 121 -24.98 -1.50 -8.45
C GLY A 121 -23.60 -1.58 -7.81
N ILE A 122 -22.57 -1.83 -8.60
CA ILE A 122 -21.16 -1.89 -8.13
C ILE A 122 -20.74 -0.58 -7.47
N PHE A 123 -21.14 0.56 -8.05
CA PHE A 123 -20.87 1.88 -7.48
C PHE A 123 -21.54 2.07 -6.12
N MET A 124 -22.80 1.65 -6.00
CA MET A 124 -23.54 1.76 -4.74
C MET A 124 -23.00 0.82 -3.65
N ASP A 125 -22.51 -0.36 -4.00
CA ASP A 125 -21.86 -1.28 -3.08
C ASP A 125 -20.58 -0.65 -2.50
N GLU A 126 -19.79 0.01 -3.35
CA GLU A 126 -18.60 0.74 -2.92
C GLU A 126 -18.94 1.91 -1.98
N TRP A 127 -19.96 2.68 -2.30
CA TRP A 127 -20.48 3.76 -1.47
C TRP A 127 -20.97 3.25 -0.12
N LYS A 128 -21.70 2.16 -0.13
CA LYS A 128 -22.19 1.54 1.10
C LYS A 128 -21.04 1.07 1.98
N SER A 129 -20.05 0.42 1.43
CA SER A 129 -18.85 0.00 2.17
C SER A 129 -18.11 1.19 2.79
N LEU A 130 -17.93 2.27 2.03
CA LEU A 130 -17.33 3.52 2.52
C LEU A 130 -18.12 4.12 3.68
N TYR A 131 -19.44 4.17 3.57
CA TYR A 131 -20.33 4.69 4.61
C TYR A 131 -20.30 3.81 5.87
N ASP A 132 -20.38 2.50 5.72
CA ASP A 132 -20.45 1.55 6.83
C ASP A 132 -19.11 1.46 7.58
N SER A 133 -17.98 1.53 6.89
CA SER A 133 -16.65 1.45 7.50
C SER A 133 -16.34 2.64 8.40
N LYS A 134 -16.92 3.81 8.15
CA LYS A 134 -16.66 5.09 8.85
C LYS A 134 -15.17 5.47 8.92
N SER A 135 -14.35 4.84 8.12
CA SER A 135 -12.90 5.06 8.10
C SER A 135 -12.45 6.11 7.06
N GLY A 136 -13.36 6.52 6.16
CA GLY A 136 -13.01 7.34 5.00
C GLY A 136 -12.26 6.58 3.90
N GLU A 137 -12.16 5.28 4.03
CA GLU A 137 -11.51 4.36 3.09
C GLU A 137 -12.53 3.36 2.52
N ARG A 138 -12.40 2.96 1.27
CA ARG A 138 -11.35 3.42 0.33
C ARG A 138 -11.83 4.65 -0.45
N GLY A 139 -10.88 5.53 -0.82
CA GLY A 139 -11.15 6.71 -1.64
C GLY A 139 -11.51 6.34 -3.09
N LEU A 140 -11.76 7.36 -3.91
CA LEU A 140 -12.13 7.22 -5.32
C LEU A 140 -11.07 7.89 -6.20
N PHE A 141 -10.46 7.12 -7.11
CA PHE A 141 -9.60 7.64 -8.16
C PHE A 141 -10.21 7.35 -9.53
N ASN A 142 -10.57 8.38 -10.28
CA ASN A 142 -11.17 8.24 -11.60
C ASN A 142 -10.12 8.37 -12.71
N ARG A 143 -9.51 7.24 -13.10
CA ARG A 143 -8.53 7.15 -14.18
C ARG A 143 -9.12 7.55 -15.54
N ALA A 144 -10.37 7.18 -15.80
CA ALA A 144 -11.04 7.55 -17.05
C ALA A 144 -11.17 9.07 -17.19
N SER A 145 -11.49 9.78 -16.10
CA SER A 145 -11.52 11.25 -16.10
C SER A 145 -10.12 11.85 -16.23
N ALA A 146 -9.10 11.24 -15.62
CA ALA A 146 -7.71 11.67 -15.78
C ALA A 146 -7.27 11.58 -17.25
N LYS A 147 -7.56 10.46 -17.93
CA LYS A 147 -7.28 10.28 -19.37
C LYS A 147 -7.99 11.34 -20.21
N LYS A 148 -9.28 11.60 -20.01
CA LYS A 148 -10.02 12.66 -20.71
C LYS A 148 -9.42 14.06 -20.50
N GLN A 149 -8.96 14.35 -19.29
CA GLN A 149 -8.31 15.62 -19.01
C GLN A 149 -6.96 15.76 -19.72
N VAL A 150 -6.17 14.69 -19.77
CA VAL A 150 -4.90 14.64 -20.52
C VAL A 150 -5.15 14.85 -22.01
N GLU A 151 -6.13 14.16 -22.59
CA GLU A 151 -6.55 14.32 -23.99
C GLU A 151 -6.94 15.79 -24.30
N ARG A 152 -7.80 16.38 -23.46
CA ARG A 152 -8.23 17.77 -23.62
C ARG A 152 -7.08 18.79 -23.61
N THR A 153 -6.06 18.54 -22.79
CA THR A 153 -4.92 19.46 -22.65
C THR A 153 -3.82 19.25 -23.68
N GLY A 154 -3.74 18.04 -24.27
CA GLY A 154 -2.70 17.68 -25.25
C GLY A 154 -1.27 17.72 -24.72
N ARG A 155 -1.08 17.77 -23.38
CA ARG A 155 0.26 17.93 -22.77
C ARG A 155 1.00 16.63 -22.54
N ARG A 156 0.30 15.50 -22.58
CA ARG A 156 0.83 14.15 -22.31
C ARG A 156 0.17 13.16 -23.24
N ASP A 157 0.85 12.03 -23.44
CA ASP A 157 0.28 10.89 -24.12
C ASP A 157 -0.85 10.29 -23.28
N VAL A 158 -1.96 9.93 -23.91
CA VAL A 158 -3.14 9.33 -23.26
C VAL A 158 -3.00 7.83 -23.04
N ASP A 159 -2.07 7.18 -23.75
CA ASP A 159 -1.87 5.73 -23.71
C ASP A 159 -1.04 5.28 -22.50
N HIS A 160 -1.34 5.86 -21.35
CA HIS A 160 -0.73 5.51 -20.06
C HIS A 160 -1.77 5.06 -19.05
N GLU A 161 -1.36 4.14 -18.17
CA GLU A 161 -2.13 3.77 -17.00
C GLU A 161 -1.86 4.77 -15.87
N PHE A 162 -2.54 5.93 -15.93
CA PHE A 162 -2.38 6.97 -14.94
C PHE A 162 -2.72 6.50 -13.52
N GLY A 163 -1.89 6.88 -12.59
CA GLY A 163 -2.10 6.78 -11.16
C GLY A 163 -1.98 8.14 -10.49
N THR A 164 -1.76 8.15 -9.20
CA THR A 164 -1.60 9.38 -8.42
C THR A 164 -0.57 9.17 -7.31
N ASN A 165 -0.07 10.27 -6.74
CA ASN A 165 0.69 10.22 -5.49
C ASN A 165 -0.24 9.95 -4.29
N PRO A 166 0.29 9.64 -3.09
CA PRO A 166 -0.51 9.20 -1.95
C PRO A 166 -1.64 10.12 -1.51
N CYS A 167 -1.51 11.43 -1.70
CA CYS A 167 -2.55 12.41 -1.35
C CYS A 167 -3.46 12.78 -2.53
N SER A 168 -3.25 12.18 -3.69
CA SER A 168 -4.07 12.34 -4.93
C SER A 168 -4.09 13.74 -5.54
N GLU A 169 -3.13 14.61 -5.23
CA GLU A 169 -3.02 15.95 -5.80
C GLU A 169 -2.24 16.00 -7.12
N ILE A 170 -1.47 14.94 -7.45
CA ILE A 170 -0.65 14.87 -8.66
C ILE A 170 -1.00 13.63 -9.46
N ILE A 171 -1.38 13.78 -10.72
CA ILE A 171 -1.59 12.67 -11.64
C ILE A 171 -0.24 12.24 -12.21
N LEU A 172 0.11 10.98 -11.99
CA LEU A 172 1.35 10.35 -12.41
C LEU A 172 1.08 9.37 -13.56
N ARG A 173 2.00 9.27 -14.50
CA ARG A 173 1.99 8.21 -15.51
C ARG A 173 2.86 7.04 -15.04
N ASP A 174 2.58 5.85 -15.54
CA ASP A 174 3.51 4.73 -15.54
C ASP A 174 4.74 5.05 -16.41
N ARG A 175 5.77 4.25 -16.27
CA ARG A 175 6.99 4.36 -17.10
C ARG A 175 6.85 3.57 -18.37
#